data_435bf433760d07adfd8f199c2d605d00
#
_entry.id   435bf433760d07adfd8f199c2d605d00
#
_cell.length_a   1.000
_cell.length_b   1.000
_cell.length_c   1.000
_cell.angle_alpha   90.00
_cell.angle_beta   90.00
_cell.angle_gamma   90.00
#
_symmetry.space_group_name_H-M   'P 1'
#
loop_
_entity.id
_entity.type
_entity.pdbx_description
1 polymer ?
#
loop_
_entity_poly.entity_id
_entity_poly.type
_entity_poly.pdbx_seq_one_letter_code
_entity_poly.pdbx_strand_id
1 'polypeptide(L)'
;LIMTASLLTACGNNFDERLKDEAEQLTKKHCPQQVDDITTLDSVVYDMERRTYVRYFTLAADAVPVAKENRLAVKATLTDELKNDASWKRVKDEKINFEYVYRDASNGTLAFTIRLEPADYQARQ
;
A
#
# COMPACT_ATOMS: atom_id res chain seq x y z
N LEU A 1 -3.71 11.13 9.12
CA LEU A 1 -3.21 10.05 9.89
C LEU A 1 -2.07 10.42 10.78
N ILE A 2 -2.19 9.98 11.96
CA ILE A 2 -1.31 10.39 13.02
C ILE A 2 0.10 9.84 12.85
N MET A 3 0.21 8.68 12.23
CA MET A 3 1.51 8.07 12.06
C MET A 3 2.47 8.96 11.28
N THR A 4 1.94 9.81 10.40
CA THR A 4 2.80 10.69 9.62
C THR A 4 3.56 11.66 10.52
N ALA A 5 2.90 12.21 11.52
CA ALA A 5 3.55 13.14 12.42
C ALA A 5 4.67 12.46 13.20
N SER A 6 4.41 11.23 13.63
CA SER A 6 5.42 10.46 14.36
C SER A 6 6.67 10.24 13.50
N LEU A 7 6.48 9.94 12.23
CA LEU A 7 7.61 9.69 11.34
C LEU A 7 8.41 10.95 11.06
N LEU A 8 7.77 12.11 11.12
CA LEU A 8 8.47 13.37 10.82
C LEU A 8 9.59 13.66 11.81
N THR A 9 9.52 13.11 12.99
CA THR A 9 10.56 13.35 13.99
C THR A 9 11.64 12.30 13.99
N ALA A 10 11.52 11.27 13.16
CA ALA A 10 12.50 10.19 13.14
C ALA A 10 13.75 10.60 12.39
N CYS A 11 14.89 10.18 12.90
CA CYS A 11 16.16 10.28 12.18
C CYS A 11 16.28 9.14 11.21
N GLY A 12 17.25 9.22 10.29
CA GLY A 12 17.36 8.27 9.20
C GLY A 12 17.25 6.82 9.62
N ASN A 13 18.06 6.38 10.59
CA ASN A 13 18.07 4.97 10.96
C ASN A 13 16.77 4.50 11.59
N ASN A 14 16.04 5.41 12.22
CA ASN A 14 14.82 5.04 12.93
C ASN A 14 13.59 5.06 12.04
N PHE A 15 13.70 5.65 10.86
CA PHE A 15 12.54 5.78 10.00
C PHE A 15 11.97 4.41 9.61
N ASP A 16 12.82 3.52 9.15
CA ASP A 16 12.37 2.21 8.69
C ASP A 16 11.73 1.41 9.83
N GLU A 17 12.33 1.45 11.01
CA GLU A 17 11.78 0.74 12.16
C GLU A 17 10.44 1.32 12.57
N ARG A 18 10.33 2.63 12.55
CA ARG A 18 9.06 3.27 12.89
C ARG A 18 7.97 2.94 11.90
N LEU A 19 8.31 2.94 10.62
CA LEU A 19 7.33 2.60 9.60
C LEU A 19 6.88 1.15 9.76
N LYS A 20 7.81 0.26 10.06
CA LYS A 20 7.48 -1.13 10.33
C LYS A 20 6.51 -1.26 11.51
N ASP A 21 6.81 -0.57 12.61
CA ASP A 21 5.97 -0.63 13.79
C ASP A 21 4.58 -0.08 13.50
N GLU A 22 4.51 1.01 12.76
CA GLU A 22 3.23 1.62 12.46
C GLU A 22 2.38 0.74 11.56
N ALA A 23 3.02 0.04 10.61
CA ALA A 23 2.30 -0.91 9.77
C ALA A 23 1.72 -2.04 10.62
N GLU A 24 2.49 -2.54 11.57
CA GLU A 24 2.01 -3.59 12.48
C GLU A 24 0.85 -3.11 13.33
N GLN A 25 0.93 -1.88 13.83
CA GLN A 25 -0.15 -1.33 14.64
C GLN A 25 -1.40 -1.10 13.81
N LEU A 26 -1.23 -0.62 12.58
CA LEU A 26 -2.36 -0.42 11.71
C LEU A 26 -3.09 -1.74 11.44
N THR A 27 -2.33 -2.78 11.16
CA THR A 27 -2.90 -4.11 10.92
C THR A 27 -3.65 -4.60 12.15
N LYS A 28 -3.02 -4.45 13.31
CA LYS A 28 -3.59 -4.96 14.55
C LYS A 28 -4.89 -4.24 14.93
N LYS A 29 -4.92 -2.92 14.70
CA LYS A 29 -6.03 -2.10 15.16
C LYS A 29 -7.14 -1.92 14.15
N HIS A 30 -6.83 -1.98 12.87
CA HIS A 30 -7.78 -1.58 11.85
C HIS A 30 -8.06 -2.62 10.77
N CYS A 31 -7.31 -3.70 10.72
CA CYS A 31 -7.52 -4.72 9.70
C CYS A 31 -8.16 -5.97 10.30
N PRO A 32 -8.95 -6.69 9.52
CA PRO A 32 -9.33 -6.38 8.14
C PRO A 32 -10.31 -5.23 8.08
N GLN A 33 -10.25 -4.46 6.99
CA GLN A 33 -11.10 -3.30 6.83
C GLN A 33 -11.63 -3.27 5.41
N GLN A 34 -12.96 -3.19 5.28
CA GLN A 34 -13.56 -3.09 3.97
C GLN A 34 -13.34 -1.67 3.43
N VAL A 35 -12.68 -1.54 2.28
CA VAL A 35 -12.36 -0.24 1.72
C VAL A 35 -13.38 0.19 0.66
N ASP A 36 -14.01 -0.77 -0.02
CA ASP A 36 -15.13 -0.49 -0.91
C ASP A 36 -15.94 -1.78 -1.05
N ASP A 37 -16.94 -1.80 -1.94
CA ASP A 37 -17.87 -2.90 -2.04
C ASP A 37 -17.20 -4.22 -2.42
N ILE A 38 -16.07 -4.16 -3.09
CA ILE A 38 -15.43 -5.36 -3.61
C ILE A 38 -14.05 -5.61 -3.03
N THR A 39 -13.53 -4.72 -2.18
CA THR A 39 -12.14 -4.79 -1.72
C THR A 39 -12.06 -4.72 -0.21
N THR A 40 -11.29 -5.63 0.38
CA THR A 40 -10.99 -5.62 1.81
C THR A 40 -9.48 -5.48 1.97
N LEU A 41 -9.06 -4.57 2.83
CA LEU A 41 -7.64 -4.47 3.22
C LEU A 41 -7.42 -5.46 4.35
N ASP A 42 -6.61 -6.48 4.10
CA ASP A 42 -6.37 -7.55 5.07
C ASP A 42 -5.27 -7.20 6.05
N SER A 43 -4.21 -6.61 5.57
CA SER A 43 -3.08 -6.26 6.41
C SER A 43 -2.13 -5.34 5.65
N VAL A 44 -1.24 -4.69 6.41
CA VAL A 44 -0.14 -3.94 5.83
C VAL A 44 1.14 -4.37 6.51
N VAL A 45 2.23 -4.43 5.75
CA VAL A 45 3.53 -4.85 6.24
C VAL A 45 4.59 -3.95 5.62
N TYR A 46 5.54 -3.51 6.43
CA TYR A 46 6.69 -2.82 5.86
C TYR A 46 7.89 -3.76 5.88
N ASP A 47 8.36 -4.12 4.69
CA ASP A 47 9.52 -4.97 4.52
C ASP A 47 10.76 -4.09 4.48
N MET A 48 11.51 -4.08 5.58
CA MET A 48 12.65 -3.18 5.71
C MET A 48 13.77 -3.51 4.74
N GLU A 49 14.00 -4.79 4.47
CA GLU A 49 15.08 -5.19 3.57
C GLU A 49 14.85 -4.70 2.15
N ARG A 50 13.62 -4.82 1.69
CA ARG A 50 13.27 -4.39 0.34
C ARG A 50 12.81 -2.94 0.29
N ARG A 51 12.72 -2.30 1.44
CA ARG A 51 12.16 -0.95 1.59
C ARG A 51 10.85 -0.83 0.84
N THR A 52 9.95 -1.78 1.11
CA THR A 52 8.68 -1.89 0.41
C THR A 52 7.53 -1.95 1.41
N TYR A 53 6.59 -1.04 1.24
CA TYR A 53 5.37 -1.02 2.04
C TYR A 53 4.31 -1.81 1.29
N VAL A 54 3.88 -2.93 1.88
CA VAL A 54 3.02 -3.89 1.19
C VAL A 54 1.63 -3.84 1.80
N ARG A 55 0.62 -3.66 0.95
CA ARG A 55 -0.78 -3.74 1.35
C ARG A 55 -1.39 -4.98 0.73
N TYR A 56 -1.99 -5.80 1.59
CA TYR A 56 -2.62 -7.04 1.17
C TYR A 56 -4.12 -6.86 1.12
N PHE A 57 -4.70 -7.15 -0.02
CA PHE A 57 -6.14 -7.00 -0.23
C PHE A 57 -6.77 -8.31 -0.66
N THR A 58 -8.07 -8.44 -0.38
CA THR A 58 -8.89 -9.49 -0.93
C THR A 58 -9.95 -8.84 -1.81
N LEU A 59 -10.08 -9.34 -3.03
CA LEU A 59 -11.10 -8.87 -3.98
C LEU A 59 -12.24 -9.88 -4.06
N ALA A 60 -13.46 -9.36 -4.19
CA ALA A 60 -14.59 -10.22 -4.48
C ALA A 60 -14.31 -11.04 -5.74
N ALA A 61 -14.74 -12.30 -5.73
CA ALA A 61 -14.37 -13.23 -6.79
C ALA A 61 -14.76 -12.75 -8.18
N ASP A 62 -15.93 -12.16 -8.32
CA ASP A 62 -16.41 -11.72 -9.62
C ASP A 62 -15.71 -10.45 -10.10
N ALA A 63 -15.02 -9.74 -9.22
CA ALA A 63 -14.27 -8.55 -9.61
C ALA A 63 -12.87 -8.89 -10.11
N VAL A 64 -12.36 -10.10 -9.81
CA VAL A 64 -10.98 -10.45 -10.14
C VAL A 64 -10.69 -10.42 -11.63
N PRO A 65 -11.51 -11.03 -12.51
CA PRO A 65 -11.18 -11.01 -13.95
C PRO A 65 -11.11 -9.60 -14.52
N VAL A 66 -12.06 -8.75 -14.12
CA VAL A 66 -12.11 -7.38 -14.62
C VAL A 66 -10.90 -6.60 -14.15
N ALA A 67 -10.53 -6.74 -12.88
CA ALA A 67 -9.38 -6.03 -12.34
C ALA A 67 -8.10 -6.47 -13.03
N LYS A 68 -7.95 -7.76 -13.30
CA LYS A 68 -6.76 -8.26 -13.98
C LYS A 68 -6.65 -7.71 -15.39
N GLU A 69 -7.77 -7.65 -16.10
CA GLU A 69 -7.78 -7.10 -17.46
C GLU A 69 -7.46 -5.62 -17.47
N ASN A 70 -7.81 -4.92 -16.40
CA ASN A 70 -7.62 -3.49 -16.32
C ASN A 70 -6.48 -3.10 -15.39
N ARG A 71 -5.49 -3.97 -15.28
CA ARG A 71 -4.41 -3.79 -14.31
C ARG A 71 -3.67 -2.46 -14.47
N LEU A 72 -3.47 -2.04 -15.71
CA LEU A 72 -2.79 -0.76 -15.94
C LEU A 72 -3.62 0.42 -15.44
N ALA A 73 -4.93 0.34 -15.61
CA ALA A 73 -5.81 1.38 -15.08
C ALA A 73 -5.82 1.38 -13.56
N VAL A 74 -5.77 0.19 -12.94
CA VAL A 74 -5.68 0.08 -11.49
C VAL A 74 -4.38 0.74 -11.01
N LYS A 75 -3.28 0.46 -11.69
CA LYS A 75 -2.00 1.05 -11.33
C LYS A 75 -2.05 2.58 -11.44
N ALA A 76 -2.67 3.10 -12.49
CA ALA A 76 -2.78 4.53 -12.68
C ALA A 76 -3.58 5.19 -11.54
N THR A 77 -4.67 4.56 -11.13
CA THR A 77 -5.48 5.06 -10.03
C THR A 77 -4.69 5.07 -8.73
N LEU A 78 -4.00 3.98 -8.42
CA LEU A 78 -3.21 3.90 -7.20
C LEU A 78 -2.09 4.91 -7.20
N THR A 79 -1.47 5.12 -8.35
CA THR A 79 -0.40 6.12 -8.48
C THR A 79 -0.93 7.51 -8.18
N ASP A 80 -2.08 7.86 -8.75
CA ASP A 80 -2.68 9.16 -8.51
C ASP A 80 -3.05 9.35 -7.06
N GLU A 81 -3.61 8.33 -6.44
CA GLU A 81 -3.96 8.40 -5.02
C GLU A 81 -2.73 8.65 -4.16
N LEU A 82 -1.66 7.94 -4.44
CA LEU A 82 -0.45 8.09 -3.66
C LEU A 82 0.18 9.46 -3.87
N LYS A 83 0.21 9.94 -5.10
CA LYS A 83 0.75 11.26 -5.40
C LYS A 83 0.02 12.35 -4.64
N ASN A 84 -1.28 12.22 -4.51
CA ASN A 84 -2.13 13.27 -3.97
C ASN A 84 -2.36 13.16 -2.47
N ASP A 85 -1.86 12.10 -1.85
CA ASP A 85 -2.06 11.91 -0.41
C ASP A 85 -0.93 12.53 0.37
N ALA A 86 -1.19 13.72 0.91
CA ALA A 86 -0.18 14.49 1.64
C ALA A 86 0.25 13.77 2.92
N SER A 87 -0.58 12.90 3.47
CA SER A 87 -0.23 12.21 4.71
C SER A 87 0.92 11.22 4.51
N TRP A 88 1.24 10.88 3.26
CA TRP A 88 2.35 9.99 2.96
C TRP A 88 3.59 10.71 2.47
N LYS A 89 3.63 12.04 2.62
CA LYS A 89 4.73 12.83 2.10
C LYS A 89 6.08 12.34 2.62
N ARG A 90 6.21 12.10 3.92
CA ARG A 90 7.49 11.66 4.47
C ARG A 90 7.92 10.32 3.91
N VAL A 91 6.98 9.39 3.77
CA VAL A 91 7.28 8.07 3.23
C VAL A 91 7.72 8.19 1.78
N LYS A 92 7.04 9.04 1.00
CA LYS A 92 7.42 9.28 -0.39
C LYS A 92 8.79 9.94 -0.49
N ASP A 93 9.09 10.87 0.41
CA ASP A 93 10.39 11.55 0.41
C ASP A 93 11.52 10.57 0.71
N GLU A 94 11.25 9.52 1.47
CA GLU A 94 12.22 8.47 1.76
C GLU A 94 12.34 7.45 0.64
N LYS A 95 11.60 7.65 -0.45
CA LYS A 95 11.69 6.83 -1.66
C LYS A 95 11.37 5.36 -1.40
N ILE A 96 10.35 5.14 -0.60
CA ILE A 96 9.87 3.80 -0.28
C ILE A 96 9.12 3.24 -1.49
N ASN A 97 9.28 1.95 -1.74
CA ASN A 97 8.48 1.25 -2.76
C ASN A 97 7.15 0.81 -2.15
N PHE A 98 6.14 0.71 -2.99
CA PHE A 98 4.82 0.26 -2.55
C PHE A 98 4.39 -0.93 -3.38
N GLU A 99 3.81 -1.93 -2.71
CA GLU A 99 3.21 -3.07 -3.38
C GLU A 99 1.79 -3.25 -2.91
N TYR A 100 0.92 -3.55 -3.86
CA TYR A 100 -0.49 -3.80 -3.62
C TYR A 100 -0.76 -5.22 -4.09
N VAL A 101 -1.00 -6.12 -3.14
CA VAL A 101 -1.15 -7.55 -3.43
C VAL A 101 -2.63 -7.88 -3.32
N TYR A 102 -3.20 -8.39 -4.40
CA TYR A 102 -4.63 -8.70 -4.45
C TYR A 102 -4.83 -10.20 -4.54
N ARG A 103 -5.67 -10.72 -3.64
CA ARG A 103 -6.02 -12.14 -3.60
C ARG A 103 -7.50 -12.30 -3.93
N ASP A 104 -7.84 -13.47 -4.45
CA ASP A 104 -9.20 -13.83 -4.83
C ASP A 104 -9.95 -14.33 -3.59
N ALA A 105 -11.10 -13.72 -3.27
CA ALA A 105 -11.86 -14.07 -2.08
C ALA A 105 -12.36 -15.51 -2.12
N SER A 106 -12.57 -16.06 -3.32
CA SER A 106 -13.16 -17.40 -3.41
C SER A 106 -12.19 -18.50 -3.02
N ASN A 107 -10.89 -18.28 -3.17
CA ASN A 107 -9.92 -19.35 -2.92
C ASN A 107 -8.64 -18.88 -2.22
N GLY A 108 -8.51 -17.58 -1.94
CA GLY A 108 -7.34 -17.06 -1.25
C GLY A 108 -6.06 -17.04 -2.06
N THR A 109 -6.13 -17.32 -3.36
CA THR A 109 -4.93 -17.35 -4.17
C THR A 109 -4.59 -15.95 -4.68
N LEU A 110 -3.33 -15.76 -5.03
CA LEU A 110 -2.87 -14.49 -5.58
C LEU A 110 -3.54 -14.23 -6.92
N ALA A 111 -4.16 -13.06 -7.05
CA ALA A 111 -4.74 -12.64 -8.30
C ALA A 111 -3.73 -11.83 -9.11
N PHE A 112 -3.19 -10.78 -8.53
CA PHE A 112 -2.15 -9.98 -9.17
C PHE A 112 -1.52 -9.04 -8.15
N THR A 113 -0.38 -8.45 -8.54
CA THR A 113 0.32 -7.47 -7.71
C THR A 113 0.59 -6.23 -8.55
N ILE A 114 0.43 -5.07 -7.92
CA ILE A 114 0.82 -3.78 -8.50
C ILE A 114 2.00 -3.26 -7.68
N ARG A 115 3.06 -2.81 -8.37
CA ARG A 115 4.21 -2.24 -7.69
C ARG A 115 4.39 -0.79 -8.14
N LEU A 116 4.57 0.11 -7.19
CA LEU A 116 4.91 1.50 -7.46
C LEU A 116 6.29 1.78 -6.90
N GLU A 117 7.15 2.31 -7.72
CA GLU A 117 8.49 2.73 -7.30
C GLU A 117 8.55 4.25 -7.26
N PRO A 118 9.59 4.83 -6.66
CA PRO A 118 9.67 6.29 -6.59
C PRO A 118 9.51 6.96 -7.95
N ALA A 119 10.03 6.35 -9.02
CA ALA A 119 9.87 6.93 -10.35
C ALA A 119 8.41 7.06 -10.75
N ASP A 120 7.55 6.17 -10.26
CA ASP A 120 6.13 6.22 -10.60
C ASP A 120 5.42 7.39 -9.92
N TYR A 121 5.62 7.54 -8.61
CA TYR A 121 4.82 8.51 -7.85
C TYR A 121 5.52 9.86 -7.71
N GLN A 122 6.79 9.95 -8.02
CA GLN A 122 7.52 11.22 -8.03
C GLN A 122 7.64 11.82 -9.41
N ALA A 123 7.01 11.18 -10.40
CA ALA A 123 7.09 11.68 -11.76
C ALA A 123 6.57 13.11 -11.85
N ARG A 124 7.20 13.89 -12.72
CA ARG A 124 6.82 15.28 -12.92
C ARG A 124 5.50 15.37 -13.66
N GLN A 125 4.75 16.40 -13.36
CA GLN A 125 3.49 16.62 -14.03
C GLN A 125 3.65 17.09 -15.43
#